data_15f26499e1018b1a379b3c784d6646c6
#
_entry.id   15f26499e1018b1a379b3c784d6646c6
#
_cell.length_a   1.000
_cell.length_b   1.000
_cell.length_c   1.000
_cell.angle_alpha   90.00
_cell.angle_beta   90.00
_cell.angle_gamma   90.00
#
_symmetry.space_group_name_H-M   'P 1'
#
loop_
_entity.id
_entity.type
_entity.pdbx_description
1 polymer ?
#
loop_
_entity_poly.entity_id
_entity_poly.type
_entity_poly.pdbx_seq_one_letter_code
_entity_poly.pdbx_strand_id
1 'polypeptide(L)'
;MEIYNPCTNRSRFGMRAEVLQEVSLRGITGFHFHTMCQQGSDVLERTLELVVEKFERFFRKLKWINFGGGHHITRKGYDVDYLCNIIYHFRAKYGLDVYLEPGEAHVLNTGFLVATVLDVIENPNSIDVVIVDTSASAHMPDVIEMPYVPEILNARRVVETMFDGPLEEGRYKYIVGSKTCLSGDIIGEYLFKKPLRVGQRVTFTDMSQYTMCKNTAFNGLQLPAIVSVDSDTPSGSVRVIRKFDYSDYKVRLS
;
A
#
# COMPACT_ATOMS: atom_id res chain seq x y z
N MET A 1 -1.01 0.16 13.99
CA MET A 1 0.25 -0.54 14.35
C MET A 1 1.36 0.50 14.42
N GLU A 2 2.30 0.40 15.34
CA GLU A 2 3.37 1.38 15.53
C GLU A 2 4.28 1.52 14.29
N ILE A 3 4.46 0.44 13.54
CA ILE A 3 5.26 0.41 12.30
C ILE A 3 4.74 1.39 11.22
N TYR A 4 3.46 1.72 11.24
CA TYR A 4 2.87 2.68 10.29
C TYR A 4 2.88 4.13 10.79
N ASN A 5 3.35 4.36 12.02
CA ASN A 5 3.36 5.69 12.62
C ASN A 5 4.68 6.42 12.35
N PRO A 6 4.71 7.44 11.46
CA PRO A 6 5.93 8.19 11.17
C PRO A 6 6.33 9.14 12.29
N CYS A 7 5.50 9.30 13.34
CA CYS A 7 5.69 10.27 14.41
C CYS A 7 6.13 9.64 15.74
N THR A 8 6.71 8.44 15.72
CA THR A 8 7.22 7.80 16.94
C THR A 8 8.43 8.56 17.52
N ASN A 9 8.74 8.31 18.80
CA ASN A 9 9.94 8.91 19.45
C ASN A 9 11.27 8.52 18.77
N ARG A 10 11.26 7.42 17.98
CA ARG A 10 12.42 6.94 17.21
C ARG A 10 12.37 7.36 15.74
N SER A 11 11.40 8.19 15.35
CA SER A 11 11.27 8.62 13.97
C SER A 11 12.49 9.40 13.51
N ARG A 12 12.96 9.11 12.31
CA ARG A 12 13.99 9.86 11.59
C ARG A 12 13.41 11.02 10.76
N PHE A 13 12.09 11.14 10.72
CA PHE A 13 11.40 12.11 9.89
C PHE A 13 11.12 13.42 10.64
N GLY A 14 11.23 14.52 9.89
CA GLY A 14 10.81 15.83 10.33
C GLY A 14 11.69 16.47 11.42
N MET A 15 11.31 17.66 11.79
CA MET A 15 11.95 18.46 12.83
C MET A 15 10.97 18.66 13.98
N ARG A 16 11.42 18.44 15.21
CA ARG A 16 10.60 18.66 16.41
C ARG A 16 10.40 20.15 16.66
N ALA A 17 9.26 20.51 17.24
CA ALA A 17 8.90 21.90 17.52
C ALA A 17 9.93 22.62 18.40
N GLU A 18 10.53 21.92 19.34
CA GLU A 18 11.54 22.45 20.26
C GLU A 18 12.80 22.87 19.49
N VAL A 19 13.27 22.01 18.57
CA VAL A 19 14.44 22.31 17.73
C VAL A 19 14.14 23.44 16.75
N LEU A 20 12.93 23.49 16.21
CA LEU A 20 12.52 24.53 15.26
C LEU A 20 12.55 25.94 15.87
N GLN A 21 12.45 26.08 17.20
CA GLN A 21 12.52 27.36 17.87
C GLN A 21 13.91 28.00 17.80
N GLU A 22 14.93 27.18 17.67
CA GLU A 22 16.34 27.61 17.71
C GLU A 22 16.92 27.86 16.32
N VAL A 23 16.17 27.57 15.25
CA VAL A 23 16.64 27.70 13.88
C VAL A 23 16.04 28.91 13.16
N SER A 24 16.81 29.47 12.24
CA SER A 24 16.33 30.53 11.37
C SER A 24 15.40 29.99 10.29
N LEU A 25 14.23 30.58 10.16
CA LEU A 25 13.29 30.30 9.07
C LEU A 25 13.52 31.16 7.82
N ARG A 26 14.68 31.83 7.70
CA ARG A 26 14.99 32.66 6.52
C ARG A 26 14.97 31.79 5.25
N GLY A 27 14.15 32.19 4.28
CA GLY A 27 13.96 31.45 3.03
C GLY A 27 12.93 30.31 3.09
N ILE A 28 12.40 29.97 4.27
CA ILE A 28 11.33 29.01 4.42
C ILE A 28 9.98 29.71 4.26
N THR A 29 9.16 29.24 3.32
CA THR A 29 7.86 29.84 3.00
C THR A 29 6.67 28.93 3.31
N GLY A 30 6.91 27.69 3.71
CA GLY A 30 5.86 26.76 4.08
C GLY A 30 6.35 25.62 4.96
N PHE A 31 5.41 24.93 5.57
CA PHE A 31 5.67 23.73 6.35
C PHE A 31 4.98 22.54 5.70
N HIS A 32 5.56 21.38 5.90
CA HIS A 32 5.01 20.08 5.51
C HIS A 32 5.04 19.12 6.70
N PHE A 33 3.94 18.41 6.91
CA PHE A 33 3.90 17.26 7.79
C PHE A 33 3.22 16.08 7.09
N HIS A 34 3.69 14.87 7.40
CA HIS A 34 3.11 13.63 6.90
C HIS A 34 2.96 12.67 8.09
N THR A 35 1.77 12.59 8.64
CA THR A 35 1.50 11.90 9.90
C THR A 35 0.47 10.80 9.78
N MET A 36 -0.14 10.64 8.60
CA MET A 36 -1.23 9.71 8.37
C MET A 36 -0.84 8.60 7.39
N CYS A 37 -1.51 7.46 7.53
CA CYS A 37 -1.46 6.35 6.60
C CYS A 37 -2.87 5.76 6.50
N GLN A 38 -3.51 5.87 5.32
CA GLN A 38 -4.84 5.34 5.02
C GLN A 38 -5.96 5.80 5.99
N GLN A 39 -5.92 7.06 6.42
CA GLN A 39 -6.82 7.61 7.44
C GLN A 39 -7.97 8.43 6.83
N GLY A 40 -9.01 8.65 7.64
CA GLY A 40 -10.15 9.51 7.34
C GLY A 40 -9.91 10.98 7.69
N SER A 41 -10.84 11.84 7.27
CA SER A 41 -10.81 13.28 7.54
C SER A 41 -10.90 13.63 9.02
N ASP A 42 -11.58 12.82 9.83
CA ASP A 42 -11.64 12.97 11.28
C ASP A 42 -10.26 12.85 11.97
N VAL A 43 -9.38 12.01 11.43
CA VAL A 43 -8.00 11.90 11.94
C VAL A 43 -7.18 13.13 11.59
N LEU A 44 -7.42 13.72 10.41
CA LEU A 44 -6.78 14.98 10.04
C LEU A 44 -7.16 16.10 11.01
N GLU A 45 -8.44 16.24 11.37
CA GLU A 45 -8.89 17.27 12.31
C GLU A 45 -8.13 17.15 13.63
N ARG A 46 -8.11 15.98 14.26
CA ARG A 46 -7.35 15.75 15.50
C ARG A 46 -5.85 16.02 15.36
N THR A 47 -5.31 15.70 14.18
CA THR A 47 -3.89 15.99 13.89
C THR A 47 -3.62 17.48 13.80
N LEU A 48 -4.53 18.23 13.17
CA LEU A 48 -4.42 19.69 13.06
C LEU A 48 -4.48 20.40 14.40
N GLU A 49 -5.26 19.91 15.36
CA GLU A 49 -5.26 20.45 16.73
C GLU A 49 -3.85 20.44 17.33
N LEU A 50 -3.14 19.30 17.21
CA LEU A 50 -1.77 19.15 17.69
C LEU A 50 -0.75 19.98 16.88
N VAL A 51 -0.96 20.10 15.57
CA VAL A 51 -0.11 20.90 14.69
C VAL A 51 -0.26 22.38 15.05
N VAL A 52 -1.48 22.85 15.27
CA VAL A 52 -1.77 24.21 15.69
C VAL A 52 -1.13 24.50 17.06
N GLU A 53 -1.39 23.65 18.06
CA GLU A 53 -0.80 23.79 19.39
C GLU A 53 0.71 24.02 19.36
N LYS A 54 1.42 23.24 18.54
CA LYS A 54 2.90 23.26 18.51
C LYS A 54 3.50 24.28 17.57
N PHE A 55 2.83 24.61 16.46
CA PHE A 55 3.44 25.31 15.34
C PHE A 55 2.73 26.61 14.92
N GLU A 56 1.55 26.96 15.48
CA GLU A 56 0.77 28.16 15.09
C GLU A 56 1.59 29.46 15.10
N ARG A 57 2.50 29.62 16.07
CA ARG A 57 3.37 30.81 16.19
C ARG A 57 4.23 31.06 14.95
N PHE A 58 4.48 30.05 14.13
CA PHE A 58 5.26 30.14 12.90
C PHE A 58 4.41 30.51 11.69
N PHE A 59 3.09 30.26 11.72
CA PHE A 59 2.20 30.38 10.56
C PHE A 59 2.22 31.78 9.95
N ARG A 60 2.38 32.84 10.75
CA ARG A 60 2.47 34.22 10.25
C ARG A 60 3.64 34.47 9.27
N LYS A 61 4.65 33.60 9.26
CA LYS A 61 5.82 33.69 8.40
C LYS A 61 5.70 32.80 7.15
N LEU A 62 4.65 32.01 7.07
CA LEU A 62 4.44 31.03 6.00
C LEU A 62 3.43 31.55 4.97
N LYS A 63 3.50 30.99 3.78
CA LYS A 63 2.53 31.21 2.69
C LYS A 63 1.65 29.97 2.47
N TRP A 64 2.16 28.81 2.84
CA TRP A 64 1.48 27.53 2.61
C TRP A 64 1.81 26.52 3.70
N ILE A 65 0.96 25.52 3.78
CA ILE A 65 1.15 24.31 4.59
C ILE A 65 0.72 23.08 3.79
N ASN A 66 1.49 22.00 3.88
CA ASN A 66 1.18 20.74 3.25
C ASN A 66 0.83 19.72 4.33
N PHE A 67 -0.38 19.18 4.30
CA PHE A 67 -0.86 18.20 5.27
C PHE A 67 -0.37 16.76 4.95
N GLY A 68 0.47 16.62 3.91
CA GLY A 68 1.07 15.34 3.52
C GLY A 68 0.11 14.36 2.87
N GLY A 69 0.53 13.12 2.86
CA GLY A 69 -0.25 12.00 2.33
C GLY A 69 -1.02 11.22 3.40
N GLY A 70 -1.47 10.03 3.01
CA GLY A 70 -2.25 9.15 3.89
C GLY A 70 -3.74 9.47 3.96
N HIS A 71 -4.20 10.48 3.21
CA HIS A 71 -5.60 10.83 3.02
C HIS A 71 -6.24 9.89 1.99
N HIS A 72 -7.08 8.98 2.44
CA HIS A 72 -7.64 7.93 1.59
C HIS A 72 -8.92 8.38 0.87
N ILE A 73 -8.85 9.52 0.18
CA ILE A 73 -9.98 10.31 -0.34
C ILE A 73 -10.88 9.58 -1.33
N THR A 74 -10.39 8.56 -2.02
CA THR A 74 -11.17 7.76 -2.99
C THR A 74 -11.74 6.48 -2.39
N ARG A 75 -11.41 6.18 -1.12
CA ARG A 75 -11.95 5.01 -0.43
C ARG A 75 -13.45 5.18 -0.20
N LYS A 76 -14.20 4.11 -0.44
CA LYS A 76 -15.65 4.07 -0.12
C LYS A 76 -15.88 4.45 1.34
N GLY A 77 -16.76 5.43 1.55
CA GLY A 77 -17.12 5.92 2.88
C GLY A 77 -16.18 6.97 3.45
N TYR A 78 -15.20 7.46 2.68
CA TYR A 78 -14.43 8.63 3.08
C TYR A 78 -15.28 9.89 2.98
N ASP A 79 -15.27 10.73 4.02
CA ASP A 79 -16.02 11.99 4.07
C ASP A 79 -15.20 13.12 3.42
N VAL A 80 -15.42 13.31 2.11
CA VAL A 80 -14.75 14.36 1.32
C VAL A 80 -15.25 15.74 1.70
N ASP A 81 -16.54 15.90 1.97
CA ASP A 81 -17.13 17.18 2.34
C ASP A 81 -16.56 17.66 3.67
N TYR A 82 -16.39 16.75 4.61
CA TYR A 82 -15.73 17.07 5.88
C TYR A 82 -14.26 17.50 5.69
N LEU A 83 -13.51 16.80 4.83
CA LEU A 83 -12.15 17.23 4.46
C LEU A 83 -12.14 18.64 3.88
N CYS A 84 -13.04 18.94 2.95
CA CYS A 84 -13.15 20.26 2.34
C CYS A 84 -13.46 21.35 3.38
N ASN A 85 -14.34 21.07 4.33
CA ASN A 85 -14.68 21.98 5.41
C ASN A 85 -13.47 22.24 6.33
N ILE A 86 -12.73 21.23 6.72
CA ILE A 86 -11.49 21.37 7.51
C ILE A 86 -10.51 22.30 6.79
N ILE A 87 -10.26 22.06 5.50
CA ILE A 87 -9.34 22.86 4.69
C ILE A 87 -9.83 24.30 4.58
N TYR A 88 -11.13 24.49 4.30
CA TYR A 88 -11.73 25.80 4.17
C TYR A 88 -11.55 26.64 5.45
N HIS A 89 -11.90 26.08 6.60
CA HIS A 89 -11.76 26.75 7.89
C HIS A 89 -10.32 27.05 8.27
N PHE A 90 -9.40 26.11 7.99
CA PHE A 90 -7.99 26.31 8.23
C PHE A 90 -7.42 27.47 7.37
N ARG A 91 -7.73 27.49 6.07
CA ARG A 91 -7.34 28.57 5.16
C ARG A 91 -7.92 29.92 5.59
N ALA A 92 -9.20 29.97 5.94
CA ALA A 92 -9.85 31.19 6.39
C ALA A 92 -9.23 31.75 7.68
N LYS A 93 -8.85 30.87 8.62
CA LYS A 93 -8.27 31.28 9.90
C LYS A 93 -6.81 31.76 9.78
N TYR A 94 -6.01 31.09 8.98
CA TYR A 94 -4.55 31.31 8.97
C TYR A 94 -4.02 32.00 7.71
N GLY A 95 -4.81 32.14 6.67
CA GLY A 95 -4.42 32.76 5.40
C GLY A 95 -3.35 31.97 4.63
N LEU A 96 -3.27 30.66 4.87
CA LEU A 96 -2.29 29.78 4.24
C LEU A 96 -2.91 28.99 3.09
N ASP A 97 -2.16 28.81 2.01
CA ASP A 97 -2.51 27.81 1.00
C ASP A 97 -2.29 26.40 1.55
N VAL A 98 -3.22 25.50 1.27
CA VAL A 98 -3.17 24.10 1.75
C VAL A 98 -2.90 23.16 0.60
N TYR A 99 -1.94 22.26 0.79
CA TYR A 99 -1.60 21.16 -0.11
C TYR A 99 -1.84 19.82 0.56
N LEU A 100 -2.13 18.81 -0.25
CA LEU A 100 -2.27 17.41 0.13
C LEU A 100 -1.47 16.52 -0.83
N GLU A 101 -1.04 15.34 -0.36
CA GLU A 101 -0.26 14.36 -1.13
C GLU A 101 -0.93 12.96 -1.12
N PRO A 102 -2.19 12.81 -1.55
CA PRO A 102 -2.94 11.56 -1.43
C PRO A 102 -2.52 10.52 -2.48
N GLY A 103 -1.27 10.06 -2.49
CA GLY A 103 -0.70 9.21 -3.54
C GLY A 103 -1.47 7.90 -3.77
N GLU A 104 -1.63 7.08 -2.75
CA GLU A 104 -2.35 5.80 -2.81
C GLU A 104 -3.78 5.96 -3.30
N ALA A 105 -4.47 7.00 -2.86
CA ALA A 105 -5.86 7.24 -3.21
C ALA A 105 -6.09 7.40 -4.72
N HIS A 106 -5.11 7.87 -5.49
CA HIS A 106 -5.24 8.03 -6.96
C HIS A 106 -5.30 6.71 -7.72
N VAL A 107 -4.76 5.64 -7.15
CA VAL A 107 -4.62 4.34 -7.82
C VAL A 107 -5.31 3.22 -7.07
N LEU A 108 -6.08 3.55 -6.04
CA LEU A 108 -6.82 2.58 -5.24
C LEU A 108 -7.78 1.76 -6.13
N ASN A 109 -7.70 0.44 -6.05
CA ASN A 109 -8.51 -0.53 -6.80
C ASN A 109 -8.39 -0.42 -8.34
N THR A 110 -7.32 0.18 -8.87
CA THR A 110 -7.15 0.35 -10.33
C THR A 110 -6.29 -0.72 -10.98
N GLY A 111 -5.61 -1.58 -10.22
CA GLY A 111 -4.73 -2.59 -10.78
C GLY A 111 -4.80 -3.94 -10.10
N PHE A 112 -4.46 -4.95 -10.89
CA PHE A 112 -4.43 -6.34 -10.49
C PHE A 112 -3.05 -6.93 -10.78
N LEU A 113 -2.57 -7.83 -9.94
CA LEU A 113 -1.42 -8.68 -10.22
C LEU A 113 -1.94 -10.10 -10.47
N VAL A 114 -1.74 -10.59 -11.70
CA VAL A 114 -2.14 -11.93 -12.09
C VAL A 114 -0.92 -12.85 -12.01
N ALA A 115 -1.01 -13.86 -11.17
CA ALA A 115 0.01 -14.88 -11.01
C ALA A 115 -0.50 -16.26 -11.46
N THR A 116 0.44 -17.14 -11.77
CA THR A 116 0.17 -18.51 -12.17
C THR A 116 0.59 -19.46 -11.05
N VAL A 117 -0.25 -20.42 -10.71
CA VAL A 117 0.12 -21.53 -9.81
C VAL A 117 1.14 -22.43 -10.50
N LEU A 118 2.32 -22.54 -9.90
CA LEU A 118 3.43 -23.35 -10.40
C LEU A 118 3.42 -24.76 -9.78
N ASP A 119 3.03 -24.86 -8.51
CA ASP A 119 3.00 -26.11 -7.77
C ASP A 119 1.96 -26.07 -6.66
N VAL A 120 1.49 -27.24 -6.23
CA VAL A 120 0.62 -27.46 -5.06
C VAL A 120 1.25 -28.55 -4.22
N ILE A 121 1.81 -28.18 -3.09
CA ILE A 121 2.48 -29.07 -2.15
C ILE A 121 1.45 -29.52 -1.12
N GLU A 122 1.03 -30.76 -1.23
CA GLU A 122 0.12 -31.38 -0.26
C GLU A 122 0.86 -31.66 1.06
N ASN A 123 0.28 -31.27 2.17
CA ASN A 123 0.83 -31.47 3.49
C ASN A 123 -0.16 -32.22 4.39
N PRO A 124 -0.02 -33.55 4.54
CA PRO A 124 -0.99 -34.37 5.26
C PRO A 124 -1.21 -33.98 6.72
N ASN A 125 -0.25 -33.28 7.32
CA ASN A 125 -0.27 -32.92 8.73
C ASN A 125 -0.40 -31.41 8.99
N SER A 126 -0.62 -30.62 7.92
CA SER A 126 -0.68 -29.15 8.02
C SER A 126 -1.48 -28.57 6.84
N ILE A 127 -1.37 -27.26 6.64
CA ILE A 127 -2.00 -26.56 5.53
C ILE A 127 -1.17 -26.80 4.26
N ASP A 128 -1.84 -27.10 3.14
CA ASP A 128 -1.22 -27.20 1.83
C ASP A 128 -0.57 -25.87 1.40
N VAL A 129 0.53 -25.96 0.65
CA VAL A 129 1.24 -24.79 0.17
C VAL A 129 1.11 -24.69 -1.35
N VAL A 130 0.74 -23.51 -1.82
CA VAL A 130 0.68 -23.18 -3.26
C VAL A 130 1.83 -22.26 -3.60
N ILE A 131 2.62 -22.66 -4.59
CA ILE A 131 3.72 -21.86 -5.14
C ILE A 131 3.22 -21.13 -6.37
N VAL A 132 3.40 -19.79 -6.39
CA VAL A 132 3.03 -18.94 -7.52
C VAL A 132 4.27 -18.30 -8.18
N ASP A 133 4.13 -17.82 -9.41
CA ASP A 133 5.20 -17.16 -10.17
C ASP A 133 5.43 -15.70 -9.78
N THR A 134 4.69 -15.19 -8.79
CA THR A 134 4.95 -13.90 -8.13
C THR A 134 5.57 -14.09 -6.75
N SER A 135 5.96 -13.00 -6.09
CA SER A 135 6.72 -13.04 -4.84
C SER A 135 6.35 -11.87 -3.94
N ALA A 136 6.21 -12.12 -2.63
CA ALA A 136 6.07 -11.06 -1.65
C ALA A 136 7.34 -10.19 -1.63
N SER A 137 8.53 -10.80 -1.51
CA SER A 137 9.79 -10.06 -1.39
C SER A 137 10.19 -9.30 -2.65
N ALA A 138 9.83 -9.80 -3.85
CA ALA A 138 10.22 -9.17 -5.11
C ALA A 138 9.15 -8.27 -5.70
N HIS A 139 7.88 -8.65 -5.62
CA HIS A 139 6.80 -7.96 -6.35
C HIS A 139 5.76 -7.29 -5.44
N MET A 140 5.73 -7.64 -4.15
CA MET A 140 4.82 -7.08 -3.15
C MET A 140 5.56 -6.85 -1.82
N PRO A 141 6.67 -6.07 -1.79
CA PRO A 141 7.54 -6.00 -0.61
C PRO A 141 6.83 -5.47 0.64
N ASP A 142 5.78 -4.69 0.50
CA ASP A 142 5.00 -4.21 1.65
C ASP A 142 4.25 -5.33 2.39
N VAL A 143 4.03 -6.49 1.77
CA VAL A 143 3.53 -7.68 2.49
C VAL A 143 4.47 -8.08 3.64
N ILE A 144 5.77 -7.84 3.47
CA ILE A 144 6.81 -8.14 4.47
C ILE A 144 7.20 -6.89 5.27
N GLU A 145 7.42 -5.75 4.60
CA GLU A 145 7.94 -4.52 5.20
C GLU A 145 6.88 -3.75 6.00
N MET A 146 5.63 -3.80 5.55
CA MET A 146 4.46 -3.14 6.14
C MET A 146 3.32 -4.18 6.27
N PRO A 147 3.45 -5.20 7.11
CA PRO A 147 2.73 -6.46 7.02
C PRO A 147 1.22 -6.34 6.79
N TYR A 148 0.76 -6.84 5.67
CA TYR A 148 -0.65 -7.02 5.33
C TYR A 148 -0.84 -8.26 4.46
N VAL A 149 -2.05 -8.76 4.35
CA VAL A 149 -2.40 -9.86 3.46
C VAL A 149 -3.20 -9.29 2.29
N PRO A 150 -2.67 -9.31 1.03
CA PRO A 150 -3.38 -8.81 -0.14
C PRO A 150 -4.67 -9.58 -0.38
N GLU A 151 -5.65 -8.96 -1.02
CA GLU A 151 -6.86 -9.65 -1.42
C GLU A 151 -6.67 -10.44 -2.70
N ILE A 152 -7.28 -11.63 -2.77
CA ILE A 152 -7.33 -12.46 -3.97
C ILE A 152 -8.79 -12.55 -4.42
N LEU A 153 -9.04 -12.33 -5.73
CA LEU A 153 -10.37 -12.49 -6.31
C LEU A 153 -10.89 -13.92 -6.06
N ASN A 154 -12.12 -14.02 -5.56
CA ASN A 154 -12.80 -15.27 -5.25
C ASN A 154 -12.15 -16.14 -4.16
N ALA A 155 -11.26 -15.56 -3.37
CA ALA A 155 -10.73 -16.19 -2.17
C ALA A 155 -11.03 -15.30 -0.94
N ARG A 156 -10.93 -15.89 0.25
CA ARG A 156 -11.06 -15.19 1.52
C ARG A 156 -9.72 -15.25 2.26
N ARG A 157 -9.24 -14.12 2.72
CA ARG A 157 -8.03 -14.04 3.56
C ARG A 157 -8.28 -14.71 4.90
N VAL A 158 -7.28 -15.43 5.40
CA VAL A 158 -7.22 -15.89 6.79
C VAL A 158 -6.35 -14.90 7.56
N VAL A 159 -6.96 -14.15 8.47
CA VAL A 159 -6.27 -13.22 9.36
C VAL A 159 -6.34 -13.82 10.76
N GLU A 160 -5.24 -13.84 11.49
CA GLU A 160 -5.06 -14.53 12.78
C GLU A 160 -6.19 -14.34 13.80
N THR A 161 -6.97 -13.27 13.71
CA THR A 161 -8.06 -12.98 14.63
C THR A 161 -9.41 -13.61 14.23
N MET A 162 -9.50 -14.33 13.13
CA MET A 162 -10.81 -14.76 12.59
C MET A 162 -11.01 -16.29 12.48
N PHE A 163 -10.00 -17.14 12.68
CA PHE A 163 -10.14 -18.58 12.39
C PHE A 163 -9.36 -19.52 13.31
N ASP A 164 -9.87 -19.71 14.52
CA ASP A 164 -9.59 -20.89 15.36
C ASP A 164 -10.70 -21.97 15.26
N GLY A 165 -11.58 -21.84 14.25
CA GLY A 165 -12.67 -22.79 14.04
C GLY A 165 -12.35 -23.83 12.97
N PRO A 166 -13.11 -24.97 12.94
CA PRO A 166 -12.98 -25.95 11.87
C PRO A 166 -13.22 -25.30 10.50
N LEU A 167 -12.50 -25.79 9.47
CA LEU A 167 -12.70 -25.36 8.08
C LEU A 167 -14.17 -25.48 7.71
N GLU A 168 -14.77 -24.43 7.16
CA GLU A 168 -16.10 -24.50 6.56
C GLU A 168 -16.11 -25.60 5.51
N GLU A 169 -17.10 -26.47 5.56
CA GLU A 169 -17.25 -27.60 4.62
C GLU A 169 -17.24 -27.07 3.17
N GLY A 170 -16.45 -27.70 2.29
CA GLY A 170 -16.29 -27.29 0.89
C GLY A 170 -15.33 -26.13 0.65
N ARG A 171 -14.45 -25.79 1.60
CA ARG A 171 -13.37 -24.81 1.45
C ARG A 171 -12.00 -25.48 1.49
N TYR A 172 -11.08 -24.92 0.69
CA TYR A 172 -9.69 -25.36 0.57
C TYR A 172 -8.77 -24.28 1.12
N LYS A 173 -8.02 -24.59 2.16
CA LYS A 173 -7.08 -23.65 2.81
C LYS A 173 -5.67 -23.86 2.24
N TYR A 174 -5.02 -22.76 1.86
CA TYR A 174 -3.66 -22.76 1.34
C TYR A 174 -2.83 -21.64 1.94
N ILE A 175 -1.55 -21.92 2.17
CA ILE A 175 -0.50 -20.91 2.27
C ILE A 175 -0.06 -20.62 0.83
N VAL A 176 -0.12 -19.34 0.42
CA VAL A 176 0.35 -18.90 -0.90
C VAL A 176 1.75 -18.33 -0.74
N GLY A 177 2.72 -18.96 -1.35
CA GLY A 177 4.13 -18.61 -1.31
C GLY A 177 4.76 -18.49 -2.70
N SER A 178 6.03 -18.16 -2.73
CA SER A 178 6.81 -17.90 -3.92
C SER A 178 7.90 -18.94 -4.14
N LYS A 179 8.61 -18.81 -5.26
CA LYS A 179 9.74 -19.65 -5.64
C LYS A 179 11.12 -19.04 -5.32
N THR A 180 11.21 -18.00 -4.48
CA THR A 180 12.51 -17.47 -4.03
C THR A 180 13.16 -18.35 -2.98
N CYS A 181 14.45 -18.14 -2.71
CA CYS A 181 15.17 -18.85 -1.66
C CYS A 181 14.84 -18.35 -0.24
N LEU A 182 14.05 -17.29 -0.13
CA LEU A 182 13.69 -16.70 1.17
C LEU A 182 12.51 -17.47 1.78
N SER A 183 12.73 -18.19 2.87
CA SER A 183 11.69 -18.97 3.54
C SER A 183 10.49 -18.13 4.03
N GLY A 184 10.72 -16.85 4.32
CA GLY A 184 9.68 -15.88 4.69
C GLY A 184 8.97 -15.23 3.50
N ASP A 185 9.20 -15.70 2.26
CA ASP A 185 8.52 -15.18 1.06
C ASP A 185 7.11 -15.82 0.92
N ILE A 186 6.30 -15.52 1.91
CA ILE A 186 4.90 -15.95 2.02
C ILE A 186 4.00 -14.74 1.77
N ILE A 187 3.04 -14.89 0.87
CA ILE A 187 2.09 -13.82 0.55
C ILE A 187 0.95 -13.78 1.57
N GLY A 188 0.48 -14.96 1.98
CA GLY A 188 -0.55 -15.07 3.01
C GLY A 188 -1.27 -16.40 3.00
N GLU A 189 -2.26 -16.54 3.89
CA GLU A 189 -3.14 -17.70 3.97
C GLU A 189 -4.53 -17.36 3.42
N TYR A 190 -5.10 -18.30 2.66
CA TYR A 190 -6.36 -18.07 1.96
C TYR A 190 -7.26 -19.30 1.95
N LEU A 191 -8.58 -19.03 1.94
CA LEU A 191 -9.64 -20.02 1.72
C LEU A 191 -10.22 -19.86 0.32
N PHE A 192 -10.14 -20.92 -0.47
CA PHE A 192 -10.72 -20.98 -1.82
C PHE A 192 -11.98 -21.86 -1.83
N LYS A 193 -12.92 -21.52 -2.73
CA LYS A 193 -14.15 -22.31 -2.95
C LYS A 193 -13.91 -23.58 -3.76
N LYS A 194 -12.78 -23.67 -4.46
CA LYS A 194 -12.39 -24.82 -5.29
C LYS A 194 -10.91 -25.09 -5.08
N PRO A 195 -10.46 -26.36 -5.24
CA PRO A 195 -9.04 -26.67 -5.14
C PRO A 195 -8.25 -25.96 -6.24
N LEU A 196 -7.07 -25.45 -5.86
CA LEU A 196 -6.12 -24.88 -6.80
C LEU A 196 -5.39 -25.99 -7.57
N ARG A 197 -4.99 -25.68 -8.80
CA ARG A 197 -4.27 -26.59 -9.69
C ARG A 197 -3.13 -25.86 -10.40
N VAL A 198 -2.07 -26.58 -10.69
CA VAL A 198 -0.96 -26.08 -11.51
C VAL A 198 -1.49 -25.50 -12.84
N GLY A 199 -0.97 -24.35 -13.24
CA GLY A 199 -1.40 -23.60 -14.41
C GLY A 199 -2.61 -22.68 -14.19
N GLN A 200 -3.29 -22.77 -13.05
CA GLN A 200 -4.41 -21.88 -12.72
C GLN A 200 -3.92 -20.46 -12.43
N ARG A 201 -4.73 -19.45 -12.79
CA ARG A 201 -4.46 -18.04 -12.48
C ARG A 201 -5.04 -17.67 -11.13
N VAL A 202 -4.25 -16.94 -10.36
CA VAL A 202 -4.61 -16.27 -9.11
C VAL A 202 -4.46 -14.77 -9.33
N THR A 203 -5.46 -13.99 -8.94
CA THR A 203 -5.50 -12.55 -9.20
C THR A 203 -5.55 -11.79 -7.88
N PHE A 204 -4.48 -11.10 -7.55
CA PHE A 204 -4.40 -10.19 -6.43
C PHE A 204 -4.99 -8.84 -6.82
N THR A 205 -5.78 -8.23 -5.93
CA THR A 205 -6.42 -6.93 -6.16
C THR A 205 -5.62 -5.80 -5.56
N ASP A 206 -5.90 -4.58 -6.02
CA ASP A 206 -5.30 -3.34 -5.51
C ASP A 206 -3.77 -3.31 -5.61
N MET A 207 -3.23 -3.67 -6.79
CA MET A 207 -1.80 -3.86 -7.04
C MET A 207 -1.15 -2.74 -7.86
N SER A 208 -1.76 -1.54 -7.95
CA SER A 208 -1.21 -0.40 -8.73
C SER A 208 -0.33 0.56 -7.93
N GLN A 209 -0.05 0.27 -6.66
CA GLN A 209 0.64 1.18 -5.74
C GLN A 209 2.13 0.84 -5.64
N TYR A 210 2.61 0.66 -4.42
CA TYR A 210 4.00 0.29 -4.14
C TYR A 210 4.41 -1.04 -4.75
N THR A 211 3.48 -1.94 -5.02
CA THR A 211 3.71 -3.17 -5.79
C THR A 211 4.26 -2.91 -7.19
N MET A 212 4.00 -1.76 -7.81
CA MET A 212 4.59 -1.41 -9.10
C MET A 212 5.92 -0.67 -8.98
N CYS A 213 6.07 0.25 -8.03
CA CYS A 213 7.27 1.10 -7.96
C CYS A 213 8.36 0.56 -7.01
N LYS A 214 8.03 -0.33 -6.07
CA LYS A 214 8.98 -0.97 -5.15
C LYS A 214 9.44 -2.35 -5.61
N ASN A 215 8.94 -2.88 -6.72
CA ASN A 215 9.29 -4.23 -7.17
C ASN A 215 10.75 -4.36 -7.57
N THR A 216 11.26 -5.58 -7.45
CA THR A 216 12.65 -5.95 -7.72
C THR A 216 12.71 -7.26 -8.52
N ALA A 217 13.89 -7.58 -9.03
CA ALA A 217 14.17 -8.86 -9.67
C ALA A 217 14.97 -9.79 -8.74
N PHE A 218 14.65 -9.81 -7.44
CA PHE A 218 15.31 -10.68 -6.47
C PHE A 218 15.28 -12.14 -6.91
N ASN A 219 16.39 -12.85 -6.74
CA ASN A 219 16.63 -14.22 -7.20
C ASN A 219 16.44 -14.42 -8.73
N GLY A 220 16.51 -13.34 -9.52
CA GLY A 220 16.29 -13.41 -10.96
C GLY A 220 14.83 -13.60 -11.35
N LEU A 221 13.87 -13.33 -10.44
CA LEU A 221 12.47 -13.33 -10.81
C LEU A 221 12.22 -12.25 -11.87
N GLN A 222 11.51 -12.64 -12.92
CA GLN A 222 11.08 -11.72 -13.96
C GLN A 222 10.03 -10.77 -13.40
N LEU A 223 10.19 -9.47 -13.67
CA LEU A 223 9.19 -8.48 -13.32
C LEU A 223 7.87 -8.74 -14.07
N PRO A 224 6.71 -8.55 -13.43
CA PRO A 224 5.42 -8.69 -14.08
C PRO A 224 5.27 -7.75 -15.28
N ALA A 225 4.77 -8.25 -16.40
CA ALA A 225 4.44 -7.40 -17.54
C ALA A 225 3.37 -6.38 -17.16
N ILE A 226 3.50 -5.15 -17.67
CA ILE A 226 2.50 -4.11 -17.48
C ILE A 226 1.52 -4.13 -18.64
N VAL A 227 0.24 -4.27 -18.31
CA VAL A 227 -0.85 -4.38 -19.27
C VAL A 227 -1.94 -3.38 -18.90
N SER A 228 -2.46 -2.62 -19.86
CA SER A 228 -3.70 -1.85 -19.66
C SER A 228 -4.89 -2.63 -20.20
N VAL A 229 -5.99 -2.54 -19.48
CA VAL A 229 -7.29 -3.09 -19.87
C VAL A 229 -8.25 -1.94 -20.02
N ASP A 230 -8.87 -1.82 -21.20
CA ASP A 230 -9.92 -0.84 -21.43
C ASP A 230 -11.25 -1.45 -21.01
N SER A 231 -11.82 -0.93 -19.90
CA SER A 231 -13.08 -1.38 -19.35
C SER A 231 -14.31 -0.88 -20.12
N ASP A 232 -14.13 0.14 -20.95
CA ASP A 232 -15.23 0.80 -21.65
C ASP A 232 -15.62 0.07 -22.96
N THR A 233 -14.80 -0.89 -23.40
CA THR A 233 -15.10 -1.75 -24.53
C THR A 233 -15.73 -3.07 -24.07
N PRO A 234 -16.82 -3.55 -24.72
CA PRO A 234 -17.50 -4.80 -24.35
C PRO A 234 -16.60 -6.04 -24.34
N SER A 235 -15.52 -6.03 -25.10
CA SER A 235 -14.53 -7.13 -25.21
C SER A 235 -13.31 -6.94 -24.30
N GLY A 236 -13.20 -5.78 -23.60
CA GLY A 236 -12.03 -5.45 -22.80
C GLY A 236 -10.75 -5.47 -23.63
N SER A 237 -10.48 -4.40 -24.40
CA SER A 237 -9.23 -4.40 -25.17
C SER A 237 -8.02 -4.41 -24.25
N VAL A 238 -7.10 -5.33 -24.52
CA VAL A 238 -5.89 -5.54 -23.73
C VAL A 238 -4.69 -5.02 -24.52
N ARG A 239 -3.96 -4.07 -23.92
CA ARG A 239 -2.73 -3.53 -24.51
C ARG A 239 -1.54 -3.79 -23.60
N VAL A 240 -0.51 -4.47 -24.12
CA VAL A 240 0.75 -4.64 -23.41
C VAL A 240 1.52 -3.30 -23.47
N ILE A 241 1.74 -2.70 -22.31
CA ILE A 241 2.50 -1.45 -22.16
C ILE A 241 3.99 -1.74 -22.10
N ARG A 242 4.38 -2.75 -21.30
CA ARG A 242 5.78 -3.14 -21.14
C ARG A 242 5.89 -4.62 -20.84
N LYS A 243 6.88 -5.26 -21.44
CA LYS A 243 7.39 -6.58 -21.03
C LYS A 243 8.81 -6.40 -20.51
N PHE A 244 9.17 -7.27 -19.59
CA PHE A 244 10.51 -7.31 -19.01
C PHE A 244 11.18 -8.63 -19.42
N ASP A 245 12.48 -8.62 -19.60
CA ASP A 245 13.26 -9.81 -19.98
C ASP A 245 14.60 -9.87 -19.21
N TYR A 246 15.47 -10.78 -19.63
CA TYR A 246 16.79 -10.95 -19.02
C TYR A 246 17.66 -9.68 -19.08
N SER A 247 17.47 -8.83 -20.11
CA SER A 247 18.24 -7.59 -20.23
C SER A 247 17.95 -6.62 -19.08
N ASP A 248 16.68 -6.53 -18.64
CA ASP A 248 16.30 -5.70 -17.50
C ASP A 248 16.98 -6.17 -16.19
N TYR A 249 17.15 -7.48 -16.02
CA TYR A 249 17.86 -8.05 -14.88
C TYR A 249 19.38 -7.81 -15.00
N LYS A 250 19.97 -8.09 -16.17
CA LYS A 250 21.40 -7.96 -16.43
C LYS A 250 21.91 -6.54 -16.17
N VAL A 251 21.21 -5.52 -16.70
CA VAL A 251 21.61 -4.10 -16.55
C VAL A 251 21.68 -3.65 -15.09
N ARG A 252 21.00 -4.32 -14.17
CA ARG A 252 21.08 -4.01 -12.73
C ARG A 252 22.34 -4.56 -12.07
N LEU A 253 23.00 -5.53 -12.68
CA LEU A 253 24.15 -6.24 -12.10
C LEU A 253 25.49 -5.86 -12.75
N SER A 254 25.45 -5.08 -13.82
CA SER A 254 26.65 -4.73 -14.63
C SER A 254 26.84 -3.24 -14.78
#